data_c4f4b8050984fcecff6e9de511a269d0
#
_entry.id   c4f4b8050984fcecff6e9de511a269d0
#
_cell.length_a   1.000
_cell.length_b   1.000
_cell.length_c   1.000
_cell.angle_alpha   90.00
_cell.angle_beta   90.00
_cell.angle_gamma   90.00
#
_symmetry.space_group_name_H-M   'P 1'
#
loop_
_entity.id
_entity.type
_entity.pdbx_description
1 polymer ?
#
loop_
_entity_poly.entity_id
_entity_poly.type
_entity_poly.pdbx_seq_one_letter_code
_entity_poly.pdbx_strand_id
1 'polypeptide(L)'
;MTAEPVKILPALQWRVGAHSPEGITRATPEETAVGVSYDSEPYAVLMATPQDVADLALGFTVSERIAKAGEVLDVRVSEHDEGLIADVLLSKAGAVSARDRRRRNMEGRSSCGLCGVQSPEDALRALPVLTDGLTVTRDAIQAALTAMEPLQVLGNETRATHAAAWADRDGRVLLLREDVGRHNALDKLIGAALKAGLDPAEAFIIVTSRCSYEMVEKTVLAGVSLLVAISAPTALAVRKAEGANLTLVALARHDGHAVFTGAHRIHGVARQGAAA
;
A
#
# COMPACT_ATOMS: atom_id res chain seq x y z
N MET A 1 11.92 -20.48 12.48
CA MET A 1 10.52 -20.34 12.94
C MET A 1 10.01 -19.03 12.42
N THR A 2 9.09 -19.03 11.47
CA THR A 2 8.48 -17.79 10.95
C THR A 2 7.93 -17.01 12.13
N ALA A 3 8.34 -15.73 12.29
CA ALA A 3 7.81 -14.90 13.34
C ALA A 3 6.29 -14.79 13.18
N GLU A 4 5.55 -15.10 14.26
CA GLU A 4 4.10 -14.95 14.24
C GLU A 4 3.73 -13.48 14.07
N PRO A 5 2.76 -13.13 13.23
CA PRO A 5 2.41 -11.74 12.94
C PRO A 5 1.72 -11.02 14.10
N VAL A 6 1.30 -11.76 15.14
CA VAL A 6 0.63 -11.23 16.34
C VAL A 6 1.26 -11.82 17.59
N LYS A 7 1.47 -10.98 18.60
CA LYS A 7 1.88 -11.36 19.94
C LYS A 7 0.81 -10.98 20.96
N ILE A 8 0.58 -11.84 21.95
CA ILE A 8 -0.29 -11.52 23.08
C ILE A 8 0.59 -11.00 24.22
N LEU A 9 0.46 -9.72 24.50
CA LEU A 9 1.29 -9.03 25.50
C LEU A 9 0.47 -8.60 26.72
N PRO A 10 1.04 -8.69 27.95
CA PRO A 10 0.42 -8.13 29.14
C PRO A 10 0.45 -6.59 29.09
N ALA A 11 -0.60 -5.96 29.59
CA ALA A 11 -0.69 -4.52 29.72
C ALA A 11 -1.48 -4.13 30.96
N LEU A 12 -1.30 -2.89 31.43
CA LEU A 12 -2.13 -2.29 32.47
C LEU A 12 -3.07 -1.26 31.85
N GLN A 13 -4.37 -1.48 32.03
CA GLN A 13 -5.39 -0.58 31.52
C GLN A 13 -5.89 0.35 32.63
N TRP A 14 -5.78 1.65 32.40
CA TRP A 14 -6.44 2.67 33.23
C TRP A 14 -7.76 3.09 32.59
N ARG A 15 -8.83 3.04 33.37
CA ARG A 15 -10.13 3.59 32.93
C ARG A 15 -10.37 4.94 33.57
N VAL A 16 -11.03 5.86 32.89
CA VAL A 16 -11.40 7.15 33.46
C VAL A 16 -12.25 6.93 34.72
N GLY A 17 -11.84 7.55 35.83
CA GLY A 17 -12.49 7.40 37.13
C GLY A 17 -12.06 6.17 37.96
N ALA A 18 -11.19 5.31 37.45
CA ALA A 18 -10.65 4.20 38.24
C ALA A 18 -9.50 4.68 39.13
N HIS A 19 -9.41 4.12 40.34
CA HIS A 19 -8.34 4.42 41.32
C HIS A 19 -7.09 3.54 41.15
N SER A 20 -7.18 2.45 40.37
CA SER A 20 -6.08 1.52 40.09
C SER A 20 -6.22 0.96 38.65
N PRO A 21 -5.08 0.54 38.05
CA PRO A 21 -5.12 -0.12 36.75
C PRO A 21 -5.63 -1.56 36.86
N GLU A 22 -6.17 -2.07 35.77
CA GLU A 22 -6.55 -3.47 35.57
C GLU A 22 -5.51 -4.17 34.69
N GLY A 23 -5.06 -5.36 35.11
CA GLY A 23 -4.19 -6.20 34.28
C GLY A 23 -4.99 -6.81 33.13
N ILE A 24 -4.57 -6.58 31.90
CA ILE A 24 -5.18 -7.13 30.69
C ILE A 24 -4.14 -7.80 29.80
N THR A 25 -4.59 -8.55 28.81
CA THR A 25 -3.76 -8.99 27.68
C THR A 25 -4.26 -8.35 26.39
N ARG A 26 -3.33 -7.98 25.50
CA ARG A 26 -3.65 -7.35 24.20
C ARG A 26 -2.93 -8.08 23.08
N ALA A 27 -3.67 -8.36 22.02
CA ALA A 27 -3.09 -8.71 20.75
C ALA A 27 -2.37 -7.48 20.18
N THR A 28 -1.11 -7.65 19.84
CA THR A 28 -0.23 -6.60 19.33
C THR A 28 0.45 -7.13 18.06
N PRO A 29 0.44 -6.39 16.94
CA PRO A 29 1.09 -6.86 15.74
C PRO A 29 2.60 -6.92 15.94
N GLU A 30 3.23 -7.94 15.38
CA GLU A 30 4.69 -8.05 15.35
C GLU A 30 5.26 -7.15 14.27
N GLU A 31 6.39 -6.55 14.56
CA GLU A 31 7.17 -5.74 13.64
C GLU A 31 8.59 -6.30 13.56
N THR A 32 9.03 -6.63 12.35
CA THR A 32 10.31 -7.30 12.10
C THR A 32 11.11 -6.53 11.04
N ALA A 33 12.43 -6.56 11.16
CA ALA A 33 13.31 -6.04 10.14
C ALA A 33 13.29 -6.97 8.90
N VAL A 34 12.93 -6.41 7.74
CA VAL A 34 12.96 -7.09 6.45
C VAL A 34 14.03 -6.44 5.58
N GLY A 35 15.14 -7.14 5.41
CA GLY A 35 16.19 -6.75 4.46
C GLY A 35 15.73 -7.06 3.04
N VAL A 36 15.74 -6.07 2.17
CA VAL A 36 15.53 -6.27 0.72
C VAL A 36 16.88 -6.25 0.04
N SER A 37 17.21 -7.29 -0.71
CA SER A 37 18.42 -7.40 -1.54
C SER A 37 18.06 -7.65 -3.01
N TYR A 38 18.98 -7.31 -3.90
CA TYR A 38 18.88 -7.57 -5.33
C TYR A 38 20.11 -8.33 -5.79
N ASP A 39 19.91 -9.55 -6.29
CA ASP A 39 20.99 -10.47 -6.67
C ASP A 39 22.02 -10.62 -5.53
N SER A 40 21.52 -10.80 -4.30
CA SER A 40 22.28 -10.91 -3.04
C SER A 40 22.98 -9.63 -2.57
N GLU A 41 22.82 -8.50 -3.27
CA GLU A 41 23.35 -7.21 -2.85
C GLU A 41 22.34 -6.45 -1.97
N PRO A 42 22.65 -6.15 -0.69
CA PRO A 42 21.73 -5.45 0.20
C PRO A 42 21.32 -4.08 -0.34
N TYR A 43 20.05 -3.73 -0.25
CA TYR A 43 19.50 -2.48 -0.77
C TYR A 43 18.84 -1.62 0.31
N ALA A 44 17.87 -2.16 1.04
CA ALA A 44 17.12 -1.45 2.08
C ALA A 44 16.71 -2.39 3.21
N VAL A 45 16.37 -1.81 4.37
CA VAL A 45 15.71 -2.52 5.47
C VAL A 45 14.38 -1.82 5.73
N LEU A 46 13.31 -2.59 5.78
CA LEU A 46 11.95 -2.14 6.07
C LEU A 46 11.50 -2.75 7.37
N MET A 47 10.88 -1.96 8.26
CA MET A 47 10.17 -2.50 9.41
C MET A 47 8.75 -2.88 8.95
N ALA A 48 8.40 -4.16 9.05
CA ALA A 48 7.16 -4.69 8.49
C ALA A 48 6.59 -5.84 9.33
N THR A 49 5.30 -6.08 9.22
CA THR A 49 4.69 -7.31 9.73
C THR A 49 5.27 -8.51 9.00
N PRO A 50 5.71 -9.60 9.72
CA PRO A 50 6.47 -10.71 9.15
C PRO A 50 5.58 -11.72 8.37
N GLN A 51 4.68 -11.23 7.54
CA GLN A 51 3.89 -12.02 6.60
C GLN A 51 3.88 -11.37 5.22
N ASP A 52 3.62 -12.13 4.18
CA ASP A 52 3.57 -11.67 2.78
C ASP A 52 4.86 -10.93 2.33
N VAL A 53 6.02 -11.34 2.87
CA VAL A 53 7.31 -10.65 2.67
C VAL A 53 7.75 -10.71 1.21
N ALA A 54 7.47 -11.80 0.49
CA ALA A 54 7.75 -11.89 -0.94
C ALA A 54 6.90 -10.91 -1.76
N ASP A 55 5.64 -10.69 -1.35
CA ASP A 55 4.77 -9.69 -1.97
C ASP A 55 5.29 -8.28 -1.67
N LEU A 56 5.72 -8.02 -0.41
CA LEU A 56 6.36 -6.76 -0.04
C LEU A 56 7.55 -6.43 -0.93
N ALA A 57 8.49 -7.36 -1.08
CA ALA A 57 9.71 -7.14 -1.85
C ALA A 57 9.42 -6.90 -3.34
N LEU A 58 8.50 -7.65 -3.94
CA LEU A 58 8.08 -7.47 -5.33
C LEU A 58 7.41 -6.12 -5.54
N GLY A 59 6.44 -5.77 -4.70
CA GLY A 59 5.73 -4.50 -4.80
C GLY A 59 6.64 -3.31 -4.56
N PHE A 60 7.50 -3.36 -3.54
CA PHE A 60 8.52 -2.35 -3.27
C PHE A 60 9.45 -2.14 -4.49
N THR A 61 9.90 -3.22 -5.13
CA THR A 61 10.74 -3.15 -6.32
C THR A 61 10.11 -2.31 -7.43
N VAL A 62 8.83 -2.54 -7.70
CA VAL A 62 8.10 -1.85 -8.78
C VAL A 62 7.71 -0.43 -8.36
N SER A 63 7.15 -0.26 -7.18
CA SER A 63 6.65 1.02 -6.68
C SER A 63 7.76 2.04 -6.40
N GLU A 64 8.96 1.58 -6.08
CA GLU A 64 10.16 2.42 -5.94
C GLU A 64 10.95 2.57 -7.26
N ARG A 65 10.42 2.05 -8.37
CA ARG A 65 11.03 2.11 -9.72
C ARG A 65 12.44 1.50 -9.77
N ILE A 66 12.70 0.48 -8.98
CA ILE A 66 14.01 -0.19 -8.93
C ILE A 66 14.17 -1.08 -10.16
N ALA A 67 13.13 -1.87 -10.46
CA ALA A 67 13.01 -2.64 -11.70
C ALA A 67 11.53 -2.73 -12.09
N LYS A 68 11.25 -3.06 -13.35
CA LYS A 68 9.90 -3.33 -13.83
C LYS A 68 9.47 -4.74 -13.39
N ALA A 69 8.15 -4.97 -13.29
CA ALA A 69 7.62 -6.28 -12.91
C ALA A 69 8.16 -7.43 -13.77
N GLY A 70 8.23 -7.27 -15.09
CA GLY A 70 8.75 -8.28 -16.02
C GLY A 70 10.28 -8.47 -15.95
N GLU A 71 11.00 -7.67 -15.17
CA GLU A 71 12.44 -7.79 -14.93
C GLU A 71 12.76 -8.56 -13.64
N VAL A 72 11.75 -8.84 -12.80
CA VAL A 72 11.88 -9.68 -11.61
C VAL A 72 11.68 -11.14 -12.01
N LEU A 73 12.68 -11.98 -11.75
CA LEU A 73 12.65 -13.41 -12.09
C LEU A 73 12.13 -14.26 -10.94
N ASP A 74 12.51 -13.93 -9.70
CA ASP A 74 12.14 -14.67 -8.50
C ASP A 74 12.30 -13.78 -7.26
N VAL A 75 11.63 -14.13 -6.17
CA VAL A 75 11.81 -13.52 -4.84
C VAL A 75 11.97 -14.64 -3.81
N ARG A 76 13.13 -14.70 -3.16
CA ARG A 76 13.46 -15.70 -2.15
C ARG A 76 13.48 -15.06 -0.77
N VAL A 77 12.71 -15.64 0.15
CA VAL A 77 12.67 -15.18 1.54
C VAL A 77 13.40 -16.18 2.41
N SER A 78 14.31 -15.70 3.24
CA SER A 78 15.05 -16.48 4.24
C SER A 78 14.95 -15.83 5.62
N GLU A 79 14.99 -16.69 6.65
CA GLU A 79 15.02 -16.27 8.05
C GLU A 79 16.45 -16.09 8.51
N HIS A 80 16.67 -15.06 9.33
CA HIS A 80 17.93 -14.77 10.01
C HIS A 80 17.65 -14.44 11.46
N ASP A 81 18.67 -14.44 12.32
CA ASP A 81 18.53 -14.26 13.77
C ASP A 81 17.79 -12.97 14.16
N GLU A 82 17.95 -11.90 13.38
CA GLU A 82 17.39 -10.58 13.69
C GLU A 82 16.30 -10.12 12.68
N GLY A 83 15.80 -11.00 11.82
CA GLY A 83 14.78 -10.62 10.86
C GLY A 83 14.67 -11.53 9.64
N LEU A 84 14.13 -10.98 8.58
CA LEU A 84 13.91 -11.68 7.31
C LEU A 84 14.73 -11.01 6.20
N ILE A 85 15.20 -11.80 5.23
CA ILE A 85 15.79 -11.26 4.01
C ILE A 85 14.94 -11.71 2.82
N ALA A 86 14.51 -10.76 2.02
CA ALA A 86 13.88 -10.97 0.73
C ALA A 86 14.89 -10.64 -0.38
N ASP A 87 15.44 -11.65 -1.00
CA ASP A 87 16.36 -11.51 -2.13
C ASP A 87 15.60 -11.57 -3.45
N VAL A 88 15.61 -10.46 -4.19
CA VAL A 88 14.92 -10.30 -5.47
C VAL A 88 15.92 -10.59 -6.58
N LEU A 89 15.67 -11.67 -7.32
CA LEU A 89 16.47 -12.03 -8.49
C LEU A 89 16.00 -11.25 -9.71
N LEU A 90 16.91 -10.55 -10.36
CA LEU A 90 16.62 -9.68 -11.49
C LEU A 90 17.15 -10.25 -12.82
N SER A 91 16.49 -9.88 -13.90
CA SER A 91 17.06 -10.01 -15.25
C SER A 91 18.28 -9.10 -15.39
N LYS A 92 19.11 -9.32 -16.43
CA LYS A 92 20.26 -8.44 -16.68
C LYS A 92 19.89 -6.95 -16.79
N ALA A 93 18.75 -6.64 -17.40
CA ALA A 93 18.24 -5.26 -17.52
C ALA A 93 17.82 -4.70 -16.15
N GLY A 94 17.11 -5.48 -15.36
CA GLY A 94 16.70 -5.10 -14.00
C GLY A 94 17.89 -4.87 -13.07
N ALA A 95 18.93 -5.72 -13.14
CA ALA A 95 20.14 -5.57 -12.34
C ALA A 95 20.89 -4.25 -12.64
N VAL A 96 20.92 -3.81 -13.90
CA VAL A 96 21.49 -2.50 -14.27
C VAL A 96 20.66 -1.37 -13.66
N SER A 97 19.33 -1.43 -13.80
CA SER A 97 18.41 -0.44 -13.23
C SER A 97 18.55 -0.32 -11.71
N ALA A 98 18.61 -1.45 -11.01
CA ALA A 98 18.79 -1.50 -9.55
C ALA A 98 20.10 -0.88 -9.09
N ARG A 99 21.21 -1.16 -9.78
CA ARG A 99 22.54 -0.59 -9.49
C ARG A 99 22.56 0.93 -9.69
N ASP A 100 21.97 1.41 -10.77
CA ASP A 100 21.90 2.85 -11.06
C ASP A 100 21.03 3.58 -10.02
N ARG A 101 19.96 2.94 -9.54
CA ARG A 101 19.12 3.47 -8.47
C ARG A 101 19.87 3.50 -7.14
N ARG A 102 20.59 2.40 -6.80
CA ARG A 102 21.39 2.31 -5.57
C ARG A 102 22.47 3.39 -5.50
N ARG A 103 23.20 3.66 -6.59
CA ARG A 103 24.22 4.72 -6.64
C ARG A 103 23.61 6.08 -6.26
N ARG A 104 22.44 6.41 -6.78
CA ARG A 104 21.73 7.64 -6.46
C ARG A 104 21.28 7.72 -4.99
N ASN A 105 20.88 6.58 -4.40
CA ASN A 105 20.42 6.53 -3.01
C ASN A 105 21.57 6.53 -1.99
N MET A 106 22.77 6.05 -2.33
CA MET A 106 23.92 6.01 -1.41
C MET A 106 24.49 7.40 -1.07
N GLU A 107 24.21 8.42 -1.85
CA GLU A 107 24.67 9.79 -1.63
C GLU A 107 23.87 10.56 -0.56
N GLY A 108 22.77 9.99 -0.02
CA GLY A 108 21.97 10.59 1.05
C GLY A 108 21.43 9.55 2.04
N ARG A 109 21.68 9.73 3.31
CA ARG A 109 21.27 8.81 4.39
C ARG A 109 20.10 9.38 5.19
N SER A 110 18.89 8.84 5.08
CA SER A 110 17.80 8.98 6.06
C SER A 110 16.69 7.94 5.86
N SER A 111 15.87 7.67 6.87
CA SER A 111 15.06 6.45 7.03
C SER A 111 13.59 6.52 6.57
N CYS A 112 13.21 7.35 5.62
CA CYS A 112 11.78 7.55 5.24
C CYS A 112 11.45 7.29 3.75
N GLY A 113 12.13 6.37 3.05
CA GLY A 113 11.86 6.09 1.63
C GLY A 113 12.30 7.19 0.65
N LEU A 114 12.56 8.40 1.14
CA LEU A 114 13.15 9.54 0.42
C LEU A 114 14.67 9.61 0.60
N CYS A 115 15.26 8.55 1.14
CA CYS A 115 16.67 8.48 1.47
C CYS A 115 17.53 8.45 0.21
N GLY A 116 18.37 9.47 0.06
CA GLY A 116 19.23 9.65 -1.10
C GLY A 116 18.72 10.63 -2.14
N VAL A 117 17.63 11.32 -1.85
CA VAL A 117 17.14 12.41 -2.69
C VAL A 117 17.89 13.68 -2.31
N GLN A 118 18.68 14.22 -3.25
CA GLN A 118 19.53 15.38 -3.00
C GLN A 118 18.79 16.71 -3.14
N SER A 119 17.61 16.72 -3.76
CA SER A 119 16.82 17.93 -3.94
C SER A 119 15.31 17.68 -3.73
N PRO A 120 14.53 18.72 -3.34
CA PRO A 120 13.08 18.62 -3.29
C PRO A 120 12.46 18.25 -4.66
N GLU A 121 13.09 18.64 -5.77
CA GLU A 121 12.65 18.32 -7.13
C GLU A 121 12.79 16.82 -7.41
N ASP A 122 13.87 16.20 -6.96
CA ASP A 122 14.10 14.75 -7.09
C ASP A 122 13.08 13.96 -6.25
N ALA A 123 12.68 14.48 -5.09
CA ALA A 123 11.62 13.90 -4.25
C ALA A 123 10.24 13.95 -4.91
N LEU A 124 10.02 14.93 -5.77
CA LEU A 124 8.71 15.21 -6.40
C LEU A 124 8.70 14.86 -7.89
N ARG A 125 9.32 13.77 -8.29
CA ARG A 125 9.41 13.34 -9.69
C ARG A 125 8.05 13.35 -10.40
N ALA A 126 8.10 13.62 -11.70
CA ALA A 126 6.91 13.52 -12.54
C ALA A 126 6.41 12.06 -12.56
N LEU A 127 5.10 11.92 -12.43
CA LEU A 127 4.41 10.65 -12.56
C LEU A 127 4.00 10.44 -14.03
N PRO A 128 3.89 9.20 -14.50
CA PRO A 128 3.26 8.92 -15.76
C PRO A 128 1.78 9.36 -15.70
N VAL A 129 1.28 9.84 -16.82
CA VAL A 129 -0.15 10.17 -16.94
C VAL A 129 -0.88 8.89 -17.31
N LEU A 130 -1.83 8.50 -16.47
CA LEU A 130 -2.65 7.31 -16.69
C LEU A 130 -3.67 7.56 -17.81
N THR A 131 -3.93 6.54 -18.60
CA THR A 131 -4.99 6.57 -19.60
C THR A 131 -6.35 6.46 -18.93
N ASP A 132 -7.40 6.95 -19.58
CA ASP A 132 -8.78 6.70 -19.15
C ASP A 132 -9.10 5.20 -19.33
N GLY A 133 -9.68 4.61 -18.29
CA GLY A 133 -9.94 3.17 -18.27
C GLY A 133 -11.11 2.84 -17.38
N LEU A 134 -10.84 2.49 -16.14
CA LEU A 134 -11.86 2.05 -15.19
C LEU A 134 -12.88 3.16 -14.90
N THR A 135 -14.14 2.79 -14.98
CA THR A 135 -15.25 3.56 -14.41
C THR A 135 -15.98 2.71 -13.40
N VAL A 136 -16.34 3.30 -12.26
CA VAL A 136 -17.03 2.61 -11.17
C VAL A 136 -18.27 3.37 -10.73
N THR A 137 -19.20 2.68 -10.09
CA THR A 137 -20.31 3.36 -9.42
C THR A 137 -19.89 3.74 -7.99
N ARG A 138 -20.49 4.79 -7.43
CA ARG A 138 -20.32 5.10 -6.00
C ARG A 138 -20.72 3.92 -5.11
N ASP A 139 -21.71 3.12 -5.54
CA ASP A 139 -22.20 1.97 -4.78
C ASP A 139 -21.19 0.82 -4.80
N ALA A 140 -20.43 0.63 -5.90
CA ALA A 140 -19.30 -0.30 -5.95
C ALA A 140 -18.19 0.08 -4.97
N ILE A 141 -17.88 1.38 -4.84
CA ILE A 141 -16.92 1.85 -3.83
C ILE A 141 -17.41 1.51 -2.42
N GLN A 142 -18.69 1.75 -2.11
CA GLN A 142 -19.26 1.43 -0.79
C GLN A 142 -19.31 -0.09 -0.54
N ALA A 143 -19.63 -0.87 -1.56
CA ALA A 143 -19.61 -2.33 -1.46
C ALA A 143 -18.20 -2.84 -1.13
N ALA A 144 -17.17 -2.32 -1.80
CA ALA A 144 -15.80 -2.71 -1.54
C ALA A 144 -15.31 -2.30 -0.14
N LEU A 145 -15.67 -1.09 0.34
CA LEU A 145 -15.38 -0.67 1.70
C LEU A 145 -15.97 -1.62 2.74
N THR A 146 -17.23 -2.00 2.56
CA THR A 146 -17.91 -2.95 3.45
C THR A 146 -17.29 -4.35 3.37
N ALA A 147 -16.98 -4.82 2.15
CA ALA A 147 -16.44 -6.14 1.92
C ALA A 147 -15.02 -6.31 2.50
N MET A 148 -14.22 -5.23 2.56
CA MET A 148 -12.85 -5.31 3.10
C MET A 148 -12.79 -5.38 4.63
N GLU A 149 -13.83 -4.93 5.37
CA GLU A 149 -13.80 -4.90 6.84
C GLU A 149 -13.55 -6.29 7.47
N PRO A 150 -14.30 -7.35 7.13
CA PRO A 150 -14.07 -8.68 7.71
C PRO A 150 -12.77 -9.34 7.25
N LEU A 151 -12.16 -8.86 6.16
CA LEU A 151 -10.93 -9.40 5.61
C LEU A 151 -9.67 -8.87 6.31
N GLN A 152 -9.79 -7.82 7.11
CA GLN A 152 -8.69 -7.23 7.90
C GLN A 152 -8.43 -8.03 9.17
N VAL A 153 -7.84 -9.22 9.04
CA VAL A 153 -7.66 -10.15 10.16
C VAL A 153 -6.80 -9.53 11.26
N LEU A 154 -5.63 -9.00 10.89
CA LEU A 154 -4.71 -8.36 11.85
C LEU A 154 -5.28 -7.05 12.41
N GLY A 155 -5.89 -6.24 11.56
CA GLY A 155 -6.50 -4.98 11.96
C GLY A 155 -7.66 -5.18 12.93
N ASN A 156 -8.49 -6.19 12.71
CA ASN A 156 -9.61 -6.52 13.59
C ASN A 156 -9.14 -7.05 14.95
N GLU A 157 -8.05 -7.82 14.96
CA GLU A 157 -7.49 -8.39 16.20
C GLU A 157 -6.69 -7.35 16.99
N THR A 158 -5.81 -6.60 16.32
CA THR A 158 -4.82 -5.74 16.99
C THR A 158 -5.20 -4.27 17.03
N ARG A 159 -5.98 -3.80 16.06
CA ARG A 159 -6.33 -2.38 15.80
C ARG A 159 -5.11 -1.48 15.56
N ALA A 160 -4.00 -2.08 15.08
CA ALA A 160 -2.72 -1.40 14.95
C ALA A 160 -2.03 -1.65 13.60
N THR A 161 -2.78 -2.15 12.60
CA THR A 161 -2.28 -2.33 11.24
C THR A 161 -3.07 -1.47 10.24
N HIS A 162 -2.45 -1.25 9.10
CA HIS A 162 -3.08 -0.70 7.91
C HIS A 162 -3.39 -1.81 6.92
N ALA A 163 -4.43 -1.62 6.12
CA ALA A 163 -4.78 -2.51 5.03
C ALA A 163 -4.80 -1.77 3.70
N ALA A 164 -4.45 -2.50 2.65
CA ALA A 164 -4.68 -2.13 1.26
C ALA A 164 -5.45 -3.25 0.56
N ALA A 165 -6.47 -2.91 -0.23
CA ALA A 165 -7.31 -3.84 -0.95
C ALA A 165 -7.36 -3.51 -2.44
N TRP A 166 -7.40 -4.56 -3.27
CA TRP A 166 -7.59 -4.51 -4.71
C TRP A 166 -9.01 -4.95 -5.02
N ALA A 167 -9.80 -4.07 -5.58
CA ALA A 167 -11.21 -4.33 -5.89
C ALA A 167 -11.48 -4.19 -7.38
N ASP A 168 -12.38 -5.03 -7.90
CA ASP A 168 -12.86 -4.93 -9.28
C ASP A 168 -13.87 -3.79 -9.45
N ARG A 169 -14.29 -3.54 -10.70
CA ARG A 169 -15.25 -2.47 -11.05
C ARG A 169 -16.59 -2.57 -10.34
N ASP A 170 -16.97 -3.76 -9.91
CA ASP A 170 -18.25 -4.03 -9.23
C ASP A 170 -18.12 -3.93 -7.70
N GLY A 171 -16.90 -3.66 -7.19
CA GLY A 171 -16.61 -3.52 -5.78
C GLY A 171 -16.34 -4.83 -5.05
N ARG A 172 -16.02 -5.92 -5.76
CA ARG A 172 -15.53 -7.15 -5.13
C ARG A 172 -14.08 -6.98 -4.75
N VAL A 173 -13.76 -7.25 -3.52
CA VAL A 173 -12.36 -7.31 -3.05
C VAL A 173 -11.72 -8.61 -3.53
N LEU A 174 -10.75 -8.51 -4.42
CA LEU A 174 -10.02 -9.63 -5.01
C LEU A 174 -8.80 -10.01 -4.17
N LEU A 175 -8.11 -9.03 -3.59
CA LEU A 175 -6.95 -9.19 -2.72
C LEU A 175 -6.99 -8.15 -1.60
N LEU A 176 -6.44 -8.54 -0.45
CA LEU A 176 -6.16 -7.64 0.67
C LEU A 176 -4.81 -7.99 1.28
N ARG A 177 -4.06 -6.97 1.70
CA ARG A 177 -2.82 -7.10 2.45
C ARG A 177 -2.79 -6.14 3.61
N GLU A 178 -2.21 -6.60 4.71
CA GLU A 178 -2.09 -5.82 5.94
C GLU A 178 -0.62 -5.68 6.34
N ASP A 179 -0.31 -4.56 6.99
CA ASP A 179 0.99 -4.28 7.58
C ASP A 179 0.88 -3.19 8.65
N VAL A 180 1.82 -3.16 9.60
CA VAL A 180 1.97 -2.04 10.55
C VAL A 180 2.27 -0.73 9.83
N GLY A 181 2.94 -0.79 8.69
CA GLY A 181 3.26 0.34 7.82
C GLY A 181 2.30 0.47 6.63
N ARG A 182 1.65 1.64 6.47
CA ARG A 182 0.73 1.86 5.33
C ARG A 182 1.38 1.67 3.97
N HIS A 183 2.66 2.07 3.82
CA HIS A 183 3.41 1.92 2.57
C HIS A 183 3.67 0.44 2.27
N ASN A 184 4.04 -0.31 3.31
CA ASN A 184 4.26 -1.75 3.19
C ASN A 184 2.96 -2.49 2.84
N ALA A 185 1.81 -2.12 3.45
CA ALA A 185 0.52 -2.73 3.11
C ALA A 185 0.19 -2.53 1.61
N LEU A 186 0.45 -1.32 1.07
CA LEU A 186 0.25 -1.05 -0.35
C LEU A 186 1.27 -1.78 -1.23
N ASP A 187 2.54 -1.84 -0.84
CA ASP A 187 3.56 -2.59 -1.57
C ASP A 187 3.25 -4.09 -1.58
N LYS A 188 2.86 -4.67 -0.44
CA LYS A 188 2.38 -6.07 -0.37
C LYS A 188 1.22 -6.30 -1.34
N LEU A 189 0.24 -5.39 -1.37
CA LEU A 189 -0.90 -5.50 -2.29
C LEU A 189 -0.47 -5.47 -3.76
N ILE A 190 0.39 -4.53 -4.14
CA ILE A 190 0.92 -4.40 -5.50
C ILE A 190 1.65 -5.68 -5.89
N GLY A 191 2.54 -6.20 -5.04
CA GLY A 191 3.26 -7.44 -5.28
C GLY A 191 2.34 -8.64 -5.44
N ALA A 192 1.32 -8.76 -4.59
CA ALA A 192 0.32 -9.81 -4.70
C ALA A 192 -0.50 -9.73 -5.99
N ALA A 193 -0.90 -8.53 -6.40
CA ALA A 193 -1.64 -8.31 -7.65
C ALA A 193 -0.80 -8.68 -8.88
N LEU A 194 0.49 -8.31 -8.89
CA LEU A 194 1.43 -8.68 -9.94
C LEU A 194 1.61 -10.20 -10.05
N LYS A 195 1.78 -10.89 -8.92
CA LYS A 195 1.89 -12.36 -8.87
C LYS A 195 0.63 -13.06 -9.35
N ALA A 196 -0.53 -12.49 -9.04
CA ALA A 196 -1.83 -13.02 -9.48
C ALA A 196 -2.16 -12.66 -10.94
N GLY A 197 -1.34 -11.83 -11.62
CA GLY A 197 -1.60 -11.38 -12.99
C GLY A 197 -2.86 -10.53 -13.13
N LEU A 198 -3.23 -9.77 -12.09
CA LEU A 198 -4.41 -8.92 -12.12
C LEU A 198 -4.17 -7.69 -12.99
N ASP A 199 -5.16 -7.35 -13.81
CA ASP A 199 -5.09 -6.18 -14.69
C ASP A 199 -5.37 -4.89 -13.89
N PRO A 200 -4.42 -3.95 -13.79
CA PRO A 200 -4.62 -2.68 -13.12
C PRO A 200 -5.67 -1.78 -13.79
N ALA A 201 -5.95 -1.99 -15.09
CA ALA A 201 -6.97 -1.23 -15.81
C ALA A 201 -8.41 -1.62 -15.43
N GLU A 202 -8.60 -2.79 -14.80
CA GLU A 202 -9.91 -3.32 -14.42
C GLU A 202 -10.19 -3.22 -12.92
N ALA A 203 -9.34 -2.50 -12.17
CA ALA A 203 -9.42 -2.48 -10.72
C ALA A 203 -9.16 -1.10 -10.11
N PHE A 204 -9.55 -0.96 -8.84
CA PHE A 204 -9.18 0.17 -8.00
C PHE A 204 -8.59 -0.30 -6.68
N ILE A 205 -7.80 0.59 -6.06
CA ILE A 205 -7.16 0.34 -4.78
C ILE A 205 -7.89 1.08 -3.67
N ILE A 206 -8.07 0.42 -2.51
CA ILE A 206 -8.56 1.01 -1.28
C ILE A 206 -7.47 0.94 -0.23
N VAL A 207 -7.26 2.04 0.52
CA VAL A 207 -6.30 2.08 1.64
C VAL A 207 -6.98 2.60 2.91
N THR A 208 -6.69 1.98 4.06
CA THR A 208 -7.26 2.41 5.35
C THR A 208 -6.57 3.65 5.92
N SER A 209 -5.41 4.00 5.39
CA SER A 209 -4.58 5.09 5.88
C SER A 209 -4.98 6.46 5.31
N ARG A 210 -4.29 7.52 5.77
CA ARG A 210 -4.24 8.81 5.07
C ARG A 210 -3.62 8.62 3.69
N CYS A 211 -4.04 9.43 2.71
CA CYS A 211 -3.44 9.46 1.39
C CYS A 211 -2.36 10.56 1.34
N SER A 212 -1.08 10.17 1.45
CA SER A 212 0.07 11.02 1.14
C SER A 212 0.39 10.95 -0.36
N TYR A 213 1.31 11.81 -0.84
CA TYR A 213 1.74 11.80 -2.24
C TYR A 213 2.37 10.45 -2.63
N GLU A 214 3.04 9.77 -1.69
CA GLU A 214 3.65 8.44 -1.92
C GLU A 214 2.60 7.36 -2.21
N MET A 215 1.43 7.43 -1.55
CA MET A 215 0.32 6.51 -1.84
C MET A 215 -0.20 6.71 -3.27
N VAL A 216 -0.29 7.97 -3.71
CA VAL A 216 -0.61 8.30 -5.10
C VAL A 216 0.46 7.79 -6.05
N GLU A 217 1.74 8.06 -5.76
CA GLU A 217 2.87 7.63 -6.58
C GLU A 217 2.87 6.10 -6.78
N LYS A 218 2.81 5.33 -5.70
CA LYS A 218 2.79 3.86 -5.74
C LYS A 218 1.58 3.34 -6.53
N THR A 219 0.40 3.93 -6.35
CA THR A 219 -0.82 3.56 -7.10
C THR A 219 -0.67 3.81 -8.60
N VAL A 220 -0.15 4.98 -8.97
CA VAL A 220 0.10 5.34 -10.38
C VAL A 220 1.15 4.42 -11.02
N LEU A 221 2.22 4.09 -10.29
CA LEU A 221 3.26 3.18 -10.76
C LEU A 221 2.79 1.73 -10.88
N ALA A 222 1.79 1.33 -10.09
CA ALA A 222 1.09 0.07 -10.27
C ALA A 222 0.14 0.06 -11.49
N GLY A 223 -0.07 1.21 -12.15
CA GLY A 223 -0.94 1.33 -13.32
C GLY A 223 -2.43 1.48 -12.98
N VAL A 224 -2.79 1.65 -11.71
CA VAL A 224 -4.19 1.75 -11.26
C VAL A 224 -4.66 3.20 -11.33
N SER A 225 -5.82 3.43 -11.96
CA SER A 225 -6.34 4.78 -12.25
C SER A 225 -7.29 5.35 -11.19
N LEU A 226 -7.60 4.57 -10.13
CA LEU A 226 -8.50 5.00 -9.06
C LEU A 226 -7.99 4.51 -7.70
N LEU A 227 -7.82 5.47 -6.76
CA LEU A 227 -7.43 5.24 -5.37
C LEU A 227 -8.50 5.76 -4.43
N VAL A 228 -8.93 4.91 -3.51
CA VAL A 228 -9.88 5.23 -2.44
C VAL A 228 -9.15 5.21 -1.10
N ALA A 229 -9.20 6.29 -0.34
CA ALA A 229 -8.63 6.38 1.00
C ALA A 229 -9.73 6.58 2.06
N ILE A 230 -9.71 5.78 3.12
CA ILE A 230 -10.66 5.91 4.24
C ILE A 230 -10.44 7.24 4.98
N SER A 231 -9.21 7.70 5.05
CA SER A 231 -8.86 8.96 5.72
C SER A 231 -8.61 10.11 4.72
N ALA A 232 -8.19 11.26 5.21
CA ALA A 232 -8.00 12.47 4.42
C ALA A 232 -6.73 12.43 3.55
N PRO A 233 -6.74 13.07 2.36
CA PRO A 233 -5.55 13.25 1.55
C PRO A 233 -4.77 14.49 1.98
N THR A 234 -3.49 14.57 1.59
CA THR A 234 -2.72 15.81 1.64
C THR A 234 -2.96 16.64 0.37
N ALA A 235 -2.80 17.97 0.45
CA ALA A 235 -2.92 18.84 -0.72
C ALA A 235 -1.91 18.46 -1.84
N LEU A 236 -0.72 17.97 -1.47
CA LEU A 236 0.27 17.50 -2.44
C LEU A 236 -0.21 16.22 -3.13
N ALA A 237 -0.82 15.28 -2.39
CA ALA A 237 -1.40 14.07 -2.97
C ALA A 237 -2.49 14.42 -4.01
N VAL A 238 -3.36 15.38 -3.70
CA VAL A 238 -4.41 15.84 -4.65
C VAL A 238 -3.78 16.40 -5.92
N ARG A 239 -2.80 17.32 -5.82
CA ARG A 239 -2.12 17.87 -7.00
C ARG A 239 -1.39 16.80 -7.84
N LYS A 240 -0.75 15.83 -7.17
CA LYS A 240 -0.07 14.73 -7.86
C LYS A 240 -1.05 13.77 -8.55
N ALA A 241 -2.19 13.48 -7.90
CA ALA A 241 -3.26 12.68 -8.49
C ALA A 241 -3.85 13.37 -9.73
N GLU A 242 -4.12 14.67 -9.66
CA GLU A 242 -4.63 15.45 -10.78
C GLU A 242 -3.64 15.44 -11.96
N GLY A 243 -2.36 15.72 -11.69
CA GLY A 243 -1.32 15.74 -12.74
C GLY A 243 -1.05 14.36 -13.37
N ALA A 244 -1.35 13.27 -12.66
CA ALA A 244 -1.21 11.91 -13.16
C ALA A 244 -2.51 11.33 -13.77
N ASN A 245 -3.59 12.10 -13.84
CA ASN A 245 -4.92 11.64 -14.24
C ASN A 245 -5.43 10.45 -13.38
N LEU A 246 -5.09 10.46 -12.07
CA LEU A 246 -5.60 9.50 -11.10
C LEU A 246 -6.90 10.03 -10.49
N THR A 247 -7.92 9.20 -10.40
CA THR A 247 -9.10 9.50 -9.60
C THR A 247 -8.77 9.26 -8.13
N LEU A 248 -8.85 10.31 -7.32
CA LEU A 248 -8.64 10.25 -5.88
C LEU A 248 -9.96 10.45 -5.14
N VAL A 249 -10.40 9.40 -4.50
CA VAL A 249 -11.52 9.40 -3.54
C VAL A 249 -10.92 9.33 -2.14
N ALA A 250 -11.43 10.13 -1.22
CA ALA A 250 -10.98 10.08 0.17
C ALA A 250 -12.11 10.42 1.14
N LEU A 251 -11.82 10.35 2.45
CA LEU A 251 -12.84 10.41 3.51
C LEU A 251 -13.93 9.37 3.28
N ALA A 252 -13.54 8.22 2.73
CA ALA A 252 -14.46 7.17 2.32
C ALA A 252 -14.89 6.34 3.53
N ARG A 253 -16.15 6.48 3.91
CA ARG A 253 -16.79 5.79 5.05
C ARG A 253 -18.13 5.22 4.61
N HIS A 254 -18.82 4.50 5.52
CA HIS A 254 -20.12 3.89 5.18
C HIS A 254 -21.23 4.93 4.91
N ASP A 255 -21.07 6.16 5.34
CA ASP A 255 -22.02 7.25 5.13
C ASP A 255 -21.72 8.08 3.87
N GLY A 256 -20.57 7.84 3.20
CA GLY A 256 -20.21 8.53 1.97
C GLY A 256 -18.71 8.66 1.74
N HIS A 257 -18.36 9.39 0.68
CA HIS A 257 -16.98 9.68 0.31
C HIS A 257 -16.89 11.01 -0.45
N ALA A 258 -15.70 11.60 -0.49
CA ALA A 258 -15.40 12.79 -1.25
C ALA A 258 -14.50 12.46 -2.45
N VAL A 259 -14.83 12.97 -3.63
CA VAL A 259 -14.04 12.84 -4.84
C VAL A 259 -13.20 14.11 -5.01
N PHE A 260 -11.89 14.00 -4.95
CA PHE A 260 -10.95 15.11 -5.05
C PHE A 260 -10.47 15.36 -6.47
N THR A 261 -10.26 14.29 -7.26
CA THR A 261 -9.81 14.35 -8.65
C THR A 261 -10.51 13.29 -9.49
N GLY A 262 -10.57 13.47 -10.81
CA GLY A 262 -11.02 12.45 -11.75
C GLY A 262 -12.48 12.02 -11.59
N ALA A 263 -13.39 12.93 -11.22
CA ALA A 263 -14.81 12.63 -10.95
C ALA A 263 -15.54 12.00 -12.15
N HIS A 264 -15.02 12.15 -13.36
CA HIS A 264 -15.59 11.57 -14.59
C HIS A 264 -15.58 10.03 -14.59
N ARG A 265 -14.75 9.38 -13.75
CA ARG A 265 -14.73 7.91 -13.61
C ARG A 265 -15.74 7.36 -12.60
N ILE A 266 -16.44 8.24 -11.87
CA ILE A 266 -17.39 7.80 -10.85
C ILE A 266 -18.81 8.14 -11.29
N HIS A 267 -19.62 7.11 -11.51
CA HIS A 267 -21.01 7.26 -11.89
C HIS A 267 -21.94 7.09 -10.68
N GLY A 268 -22.86 8.05 -10.50
CA GLY A 268 -23.98 7.84 -9.62
C GLY A 268 -24.96 6.86 -10.25
N VAL A 269 -25.60 5.99 -9.47
CA VAL A 269 -26.81 5.33 -9.92
C VAL A 269 -27.84 6.44 -10.15
N ALA A 270 -28.27 6.65 -11.40
CA ALA A 270 -29.38 7.54 -11.68
C ALA A 270 -30.58 6.98 -10.90
N ARG A 271 -31.08 7.73 -9.92
CA ARG A 271 -32.37 7.41 -9.33
C ARG A 271 -33.38 7.38 -10.47
N GLN A 272 -33.83 6.20 -10.86
CA GLN A 272 -35.03 6.07 -11.66
C GLN A 272 -36.16 6.67 -10.83
N GLY A 273 -36.72 7.79 -11.33
CA GLY A 273 -38.03 8.28 -10.96
C GLY A 273 -38.11 9.12 -9.68
N ALA A 274 -37.74 10.41 -9.81
CA ALA A 274 -38.61 11.43 -9.25
C ALA A 274 -39.44 11.96 -10.44
N ALA A 275 -40.49 11.24 -10.80
CA ALA A 275 -41.56 11.82 -11.57
C ALA A 275 -42.26 12.81 -10.65
N ALA A 276 -42.45 14.04 -11.15
CA ALA A 276 -43.13 15.16 -10.53
C ALA A 276 -44.53 14.83 -10.11
#